data_e8a1e9a544ec568e2708194f65fcba3d
#
_entry.id   e8a1e9a544ec568e2708194f65fcba3d
#
_cell.length_a   1.000
_cell.length_b   1.000
_cell.length_c   1.000
_cell.angle_alpha   90.00
_cell.angle_beta   90.00
_cell.angle_gamma   90.00
#
_symmetry.space_group_name_H-M   'P 1'
#
loop_
_entity.id
_entity.type
_entity.pdbx_description
1 polymer ?
#
loop_
_entity_poly.entity_id
_entity_poly.type
_entity_poly.pdbx_seq_one_letter_code
_entity_poly.pdbx_strand_id
1 'polypeptide(L)'
;MPCWKAFIGRRRRSRIHLVASPRKRSGRRADPGYLNLVAKEDQRIAILMATRDGAAFIGEQLDSLLAQTHPLVDLWVSDDGSSDDTVAIVKSWVGRWNKGSVSMVDGPRRGFAANFRSMIVDTRIDADCYAFCDQDDIWEPDRLETAICWMQAFDAEIPLMFCSRTATMSETGSVIGCSPLFSQPPSFRNALVQSIAGGNTILINRAARDLVAKASASTEFVSHDWWTYLVITAAGGIVRYDPRPLVRYRQHAANLVGANVSWRARISRLGRLFKGEFANWTDQNLGGLAVNRDILTRDAAACLDLFTKSRQGGLFRRLRLLRKSGVYRQTLAGTLGLYLAFIWRRI
;
A
#
# COMPACT_ATOMS: atom_id res chain seq x y z
N MET A 1 -5.55 -17.09 -20.76
CA MET A 1 -6.90 -17.02 -20.15
C MET A 1 -6.96 -15.74 -19.33
N PRO A 2 -7.91 -14.82 -19.57
CA PRO A 2 -7.99 -13.58 -18.85
C PRO A 2 -8.44 -13.82 -17.41
N CYS A 3 -7.86 -13.09 -16.45
CA CYS A 3 -8.10 -13.13 -14.99
C CYS A 3 -9.61 -13.02 -14.60
N TRP A 4 -10.44 -12.52 -15.47
CA TRP A 4 -11.85 -12.23 -15.22
C TRP A 4 -12.80 -13.45 -15.30
N LYS A 5 -12.48 -14.48 -16.07
CA LYS A 5 -13.41 -15.61 -16.26
C LYS A 5 -13.44 -16.63 -15.10
N ALA A 6 -12.53 -16.56 -14.15
CA ALA A 6 -12.47 -17.52 -13.04
C ALA A 6 -13.40 -17.17 -11.86
N PHE A 7 -14.08 -16.00 -11.85
CA PHE A 7 -14.87 -15.54 -10.70
C PHE A 7 -16.40 -15.54 -10.89
N ILE A 8 -16.91 -15.96 -12.07
CA ILE A 8 -18.35 -16.12 -12.29
C ILE A 8 -18.69 -17.62 -12.23
N GLY A 9 -18.82 -18.14 -11.02
CA GLY A 9 -19.23 -19.54 -10.88
C GLY A 9 -19.44 -19.99 -9.45
N ARG A 10 -20.72 -20.03 -9.02
CA ARG A 10 -21.31 -20.72 -7.88
C ARG A 10 -21.39 -19.99 -6.53
N ARG A 11 -22.50 -19.26 -6.37
CA ARG A 11 -23.10 -19.04 -5.05
C ARG A 11 -23.56 -20.38 -4.48
N ARG A 12 -22.85 -20.93 -3.50
CA ARG A 12 -23.41 -21.91 -2.57
C ARG A 12 -23.98 -21.13 -1.37
N ARG A 13 -25.30 -21.20 -1.21
CA ARG A 13 -25.99 -20.77 0.01
C ARG A 13 -25.59 -21.71 1.13
N SER A 14 -24.82 -21.27 2.10
CA SER A 14 -24.65 -21.94 3.37
C SER A 14 -25.79 -21.49 4.30
N ARG A 15 -26.66 -22.41 4.66
CA ARG A 15 -27.67 -22.23 5.72
C ARG A 15 -26.96 -22.16 7.05
N ILE A 16 -27.12 -21.04 7.74
CA ILE A 16 -26.76 -20.94 9.17
C ILE A 16 -27.98 -21.42 9.95
N HIS A 17 -27.79 -22.50 10.70
CA HIS A 17 -28.80 -22.99 11.68
C HIS A 17 -28.75 -22.08 12.91
N LEU A 18 -29.83 -21.35 13.14
CA LEU A 18 -30.10 -20.67 14.41
C LEU A 18 -30.65 -21.68 15.40
N VAL A 19 -29.89 -21.93 16.49
CA VAL A 19 -30.37 -22.61 17.67
C VAL A 19 -30.99 -21.57 18.60
N ALA A 20 -32.29 -21.67 18.84
CA ALA A 20 -33.01 -20.83 19.79
C ALA A 20 -32.87 -21.40 21.22
N SER A 21 -32.60 -20.54 22.19
CA SER A 21 -32.80 -20.79 23.63
C SER A 21 -33.23 -19.52 24.38
N PRO A 22 -33.88 -19.60 25.57
CA PRO A 22 -35.11 -18.91 25.85
C PRO A 22 -34.99 -17.56 26.60
N ARG A 23 -36.09 -16.81 26.51
CA ARG A 23 -36.42 -15.51 27.13
C ARG A 23 -36.03 -15.37 28.60
N LYS A 24 -35.36 -14.25 28.97
CA LYS A 24 -35.64 -13.45 30.16
C LYS A 24 -35.68 -11.97 29.83
N ARG A 25 -36.69 -11.30 30.43
CA ARG A 25 -37.10 -9.91 30.23
C ARG A 25 -36.09 -8.91 30.84
N SER A 26 -36.12 -7.73 30.28
CA SER A 26 -35.90 -6.36 30.81
C SER A 26 -34.59 -5.69 30.38
N GLY A 27 -34.75 -4.48 29.87
CA GLY A 27 -33.67 -3.49 29.57
C GLY A 27 -33.41 -3.35 28.07
N ARG A 28 -34.03 -2.35 27.43
CA ARG A 28 -33.68 -1.90 26.11
C ARG A 28 -32.22 -1.40 26.17
N ARG A 29 -31.28 -2.27 25.80
CA ARG A 29 -29.97 -1.85 25.34
C ARG A 29 -30.08 -1.65 23.83
N ALA A 30 -29.66 -0.51 23.34
CA ALA A 30 -29.52 -0.25 21.92
C ALA A 30 -28.66 -1.36 21.28
N ASP A 31 -29.15 -1.92 20.20
CA ASP A 31 -28.49 -2.98 19.44
C ASP A 31 -27.20 -2.40 18.82
N PRO A 32 -25.99 -2.89 19.16
CA PRO A 32 -24.74 -2.37 18.60
C PRO A 32 -24.63 -2.53 17.07
N GLY A 33 -25.45 -3.40 16.48
CA GLY A 33 -25.45 -3.65 15.04
C GLY A 33 -26.11 -2.54 14.20
N TYR A 34 -26.98 -1.71 14.79
CA TYR A 34 -27.70 -0.66 14.05
C TYR A 34 -26.91 0.66 13.95
N LEU A 35 -26.00 0.92 14.90
CA LEU A 35 -25.17 2.13 14.90
C LEU A 35 -24.03 2.11 13.86
N ASN A 36 -23.60 0.92 13.43
CA ASN A 36 -22.52 0.77 12.46
C ASN A 36 -22.95 0.85 10.98
N LEU A 37 -24.25 0.82 10.68
CA LEU A 37 -24.75 0.87 9.29
C LEU A 37 -24.97 2.29 8.77
N VAL A 38 -25.05 3.30 9.65
CA VAL A 38 -25.28 4.70 9.26
C VAL A 38 -23.96 5.46 9.02
N ALA A 39 -22.83 4.97 9.57
CA ALA A 39 -21.53 5.64 9.45
C ALA A 39 -20.79 5.36 8.12
N LYS A 40 -21.40 4.65 7.18
CA LYS A 40 -20.70 4.13 5.99
C LYS A 40 -20.43 5.16 4.90
N GLU A 41 -21.24 6.21 4.83
CA GLU A 41 -21.18 7.22 3.76
C GLU A 41 -20.42 8.48 4.17
N ASP A 42 -20.11 8.66 5.45
CA ASP A 42 -19.58 9.92 5.98
C ASP A 42 -18.05 9.98 6.11
N GLN A 43 -17.32 8.87 5.85
CA GLN A 43 -15.85 8.88 5.95
C GLN A 43 -15.23 9.61 4.77
N ARG A 44 -14.52 10.69 5.05
CA ARG A 44 -13.78 11.45 4.04
C ARG A 44 -12.47 10.77 3.67
N ILE A 45 -12.22 10.61 2.38
CA ILE A 45 -10.98 10.04 1.85
C ILE A 45 -10.19 11.14 1.16
N ALA A 46 -8.93 11.32 1.53
CA ALA A 46 -7.98 12.12 0.76
C ALA A 46 -7.20 11.21 -0.19
N ILE A 47 -7.32 11.42 -1.49
CA ILE A 47 -6.45 10.81 -2.49
C ILE A 47 -5.21 11.67 -2.63
N LEU A 48 -4.05 11.10 -2.37
CA LEU A 48 -2.73 11.72 -2.49
C LEU A 48 -2.12 11.30 -3.83
N MET A 49 -2.22 12.17 -4.84
CA MET A 49 -1.71 11.92 -6.19
C MET A 49 -0.38 12.64 -6.39
N ALA A 50 0.67 11.90 -6.68
CA ALA A 50 1.96 12.46 -7.08
C ALA A 50 2.05 12.48 -8.60
N THR A 51 2.41 13.65 -9.18
CA THR A 51 2.51 13.82 -10.64
C THR A 51 3.87 14.35 -11.06
N ARG A 52 4.31 13.91 -12.24
CA ARG A 52 5.41 14.46 -13.00
C ARG A 52 5.34 13.97 -14.45
N ASP A 53 5.24 14.91 -15.42
CA ASP A 53 5.22 14.62 -16.85
C ASP A 53 4.24 13.48 -17.22
N GLY A 54 2.99 13.56 -16.71
CA GLY A 54 1.96 12.54 -16.79
C GLY A 54 0.84 12.84 -17.79
N ALA A 55 0.98 13.85 -18.65
CA ALA A 55 -0.08 14.33 -19.55
C ALA A 55 -0.72 13.22 -20.40
N ALA A 56 0.06 12.20 -20.77
CA ALA A 56 -0.41 11.11 -21.62
C ALA A 56 -1.52 10.23 -20.96
N PHE A 57 -1.55 10.11 -19.62
CA PHE A 57 -2.39 9.14 -18.94
C PHE A 57 -3.25 9.73 -17.82
N ILE A 58 -2.90 10.91 -17.31
CA ILE A 58 -3.55 11.48 -16.13
C ILE A 58 -5.06 11.71 -16.34
N GLY A 59 -5.51 11.96 -17.55
CA GLY A 59 -6.94 12.10 -17.87
C GLY A 59 -7.72 10.83 -17.56
N GLU A 60 -7.24 9.66 -17.99
CA GLU A 60 -7.88 8.37 -17.72
C GLU A 60 -7.85 8.04 -16.22
N GLN A 61 -6.75 8.37 -15.54
CA GLN A 61 -6.64 8.20 -14.10
C GLN A 61 -7.71 9.05 -13.37
N LEU A 62 -7.83 10.33 -13.69
CA LEU A 62 -8.82 11.25 -13.11
C LEU A 62 -10.25 10.78 -13.37
N ASP A 63 -10.57 10.26 -14.59
CA ASP A 63 -11.86 9.65 -14.91
C ASP A 63 -12.15 8.45 -14.00
N SER A 64 -11.16 7.61 -13.73
CA SER A 64 -11.32 6.44 -12.86
C SER A 64 -11.53 6.81 -11.38
N LEU A 65 -10.94 7.91 -10.93
CA LEU A 65 -11.17 8.44 -9.58
C LEU A 65 -12.56 9.04 -9.44
N LEU A 66 -13.03 9.74 -10.46
CA LEU A 66 -14.39 10.30 -10.48
C LEU A 66 -15.45 9.18 -10.50
N ALA A 67 -15.14 8.04 -11.12
CA ALA A 67 -16.02 6.87 -11.19
C ALA A 67 -16.09 6.05 -9.89
N GLN A 68 -15.32 6.37 -8.84
CA GLN A 68 -15.39 5.65 -7.56
C GLN A 68 -16.79 5.72 -6.97
N THR A 69 -17.28 4.62 -6.38
CA THR A 69 -18.61 4.56 -5.76
C THR A 69 -18.69 5.34 -4.45
N HIS A 70 -17.56 5.50 -3.75
CA HIS A 70 -17.50 6.28 -2.52
C HIS A 70 -17.75 7.78 -2.78
N PRO A 71 -18.66 8.45 -2.01
CA PRO A 71 -19.13 9.80 -2.34
C PRO A 71 -18.23 10.93 -1.84
N LEU A 72 -17.50 10.74 -0.72
CA LEU A 72 -16.74 11.81 -0.06
C LEU A 72 -15.24 11.66 -0.28
N VAL A 73 -14.73 12.29 -1.33
CA VAL A 73 -13.35 12.16 -1.77
C VAL A 73 -12.74 13.51 -2.09
N ASP A 74 -11.70 13.90 -1.38
CA ASP A 74 -10.85 15.03 -1.73
C ASP A 74 -9.65 14.54 -2.53
N LEU A 75 -9.30 15.26 -3.60
CA LEU A 75 -8.14 14.98 -4.43
C LEU A 75 -7.04 16.00 -4.16
N TRP A 76 -5.89 15.52 -3.68
CA TRP A 76 -4.68 16.31 -3.50
C TRP A 76 -3.66 15.90 -4.55
N VAL A 77 -3.32 16.83 -5.45
CA VAL A 77 -2.34 16.62 -6.52
C VAL A 77 -1.08 17.38 -6.17
N SER A 78 0.03 16.68 -6.01
CA SER A 78 1.35 17.26 -5.79
C SER A 78 2.21 17.07 -7.03
N ASP A 79 2.48 18.18 -7.74
CA ASP A 79 3.24 18.17 -8.98
C ASP A 79 4.73 18.38 -8.74
N ASP A 80 5.56 17.39 -9.09
CA ASP A 80 7.01 17.39 -8.84
C ASP A 80 7.80 18.13 -9.96
N GLY A 81 7.15 19.11 -10.60
CA GLY A 81 7.72 19.99 -11.62
C GLY A 81 7.56 19.44 -13.03
N SER A 82 6.33 19.14 -13.43
CA SER A 82 6.00 18.78 -14.81
C SER A 82 6.35 19.86 -15.80
N SER A 83 6.84 19.45 -16.95
CA SER A 83 7.17 20.31 -18.09
C SER A 83 6.19 20.15 -19.26
N ASP A 84 5.29 19.17 -19.18
CA ASP A 84 4.22 18.88 -20.14
C ASP A 84 2.87 19.48 -19.69
N ASP A 85 1.79 19.12 -20.37
CA ASP A 85 0.43 19.61 -20.09
C ASP A 85 -0.24 19.04 -18.82
N THR A 86 0.49 18.25 -17.98
CA THR A 86 -0.07 17.61 -16.77
C THR A 86 -0.85 18.59 -15.90
N VAL A 87 -0.22 19.74 -15.56
CA VAL A 87 -0.83 20.77 -14.69
C VAL A 87 -2.08 21.38 -15.35
N ALA A 88 -2.04 21.64 -16.66
CA ALA A 88 -3.16 22.21 -17.39
C ALA A 88 -4.37 21.22 -17.43
N ILE A 89 -4.10 19.93 -17.65
CA ILE A 89 -5.12 18.88 -17.65
C ILE A 89 -5.77 18.80 -16.26
N VAL A 90 -5.01 18.72 -15.17
CA VAL A 90 -5.56 18.67 -13.80
C VAL A 90 -6.45 19.89 -13.53
N LYS A 91 -5.98 21.09 -13.87
CA LYS A 91 -6.76 22.34 -13.67
C LYS A 91 -8.08 22.32 -14.45
N SER A 92 -8.10 21.81 -15.68
CA SER A 92 -9.31 21.69 -16.48
C SER A 92 -10.34 20.71 -15.87
N TRP A 93 -9.84 19.76 -15.06
CA TRP A 93 -10.64 18.74 -14.39
C TRP A 93 -11.36 19.21 -13.12
N VAL A 94 -10.86 20.28 -12.45
CA VAL A 94 -11.40 20.77 -11.18
C VAL A 94 -12.91 21.00 -11.25
N GLY A 95 -13.41 21.59 -12.34
CA GLY A 95 -14.85 21.85 -12.54
C GLY A 95 -15.73 20.61 -12.72
N ARG A 96 -15.15 19.45 -12.99
CA ARG A 96 -15.85 18.17 -13.13
C ARG A 96 -15.93 17.39 -11.82
N TRP A 97 -15.08 17.72 -10.84
CA TRP A 97 -15.02 17.01 -9.58
C TRP A 97 -16.22 17.36 -8.68
N ASN A 98 -17.01 16.36 -8.32
CA ASN A 98 -18.26 16.54 -7.58
C ASN A 98 -18.32 15.72 -6.28
N LYS A 99 -17.17 15.16 -5.82
CA LYS A 99 -17.10 14.30 -4.62
C LYS A 99 -16.52 15.01 -3.40
N GLY A 100 -15.95 16.18 -3.58
CA GLY A 100 -15.27 16.95 -2.53
C GLY A 100 -14.44 18.07 -3.14
N SER A 101 -13.27 18.33 -2.57
CA SER A 101 -12.35 19.38 -3.06
C SER A 101 -11.26 18.80 -3.96
N VAL A 102 -10.69 19.64 -4.83
CA VAL A 102 -9.43 19.38 -5.54
C VAL A 102 -8.43 20.43 -5.13
N SER A 103 -7.32 20.00 -4.56
CA SER A 103 -6.21 20.85 -4.16
C SER A 103 -4.97 20.49 -4.97
N MET A 104 -4.28 21.49 -5.49
CA MET A 104 -3.03 21.32 -6.21
C MET A 104 -1.90 22.05 -5.48
N VAL A 105 -0.80 21.36 -5.26
CA VAL A 105 0.38 21.87 -4.57
C VAL A 105 1.64 21.59 -5.37
N ASP A 106 2.65 22.44 -5.19
CA ASP A 106 3.97 22.19 -5.78
C ASP A 106 4.68 21.09 -4.98
N GLY A 107 5.18 20.09 -5.69
CA GLY A 107 6.02 19.03 -5.13
C GLY A 107 7.44 19.50 -4.84
N PRO A 108 8.21 18.73 -4.08
CA PRO A 108 9.57 19.10 -3.65
C PRO A 108 10.61 19.03 -4.79
N ARG A 109 10.25 18.54 -5.97
CA ARG A 109 11.13 18.31 -7.12
C ARG A 109 12.33 17.40 -6.82
N ARG A 110 12.06 16.37 -6.00
CA ARG A 110 13.06 15.42 -5.50
C ARG A 110 12.66 13.96 -5.76
N GLY A 111 11.72 13.74 -6.69
CA GLY A 111 11.24 12.44 -7.09
C GLY A 111 10.07 11.94 -6.24
N PHE A 112 9.49 10.82 -6.68
CA PHE A 112 8.20 10.33 -6.18
C PHE A 112 8.18 10.07 -4.66
N ALA A 113 9.26 9.50 -4.09
CA ALA A 113 9.32 9.21 -2.66
C ALA A 113 9.23 10.48 -1.81
N ALA A 114 9.97 11.53 -2.18
CA ALA A 114 9.93 12.82 -1.52
C ALA A 114 8.57 13.52 -1.76
N ASN A 115 7.98 13.35 -2.94
CA ASN A 115 6.69 13.92 -3.30
C ASN A 115 5.56 13.30 -2.44
N PHE A 116 5.46 11.98 -2.36
CA PHE A 116 4.51 11.33 -1.44
C PHE A 116 4.79 11.68 0.03
N ARG A 117 6.07 11.74 0.43
CA ARG A 117 6.43 12.15 1.79
C ARG A 117 5.89 13.54 2.13
N SER A 118 6.02 14.50 1.22
CA SER A 118 5.53 15.87 1.44
C SER A 118 4.03 15.91 1.73
N MET A 119 3.23 15.11 1.02
CA MET A 119 1.79 15.00 1.25
C MET A 119 1.44 14.23 2.55
N ILE A 120 2.18 13.16 2.87
CA ILE A 120 1.96 12.37 4.09
C ILE A 120 2.11 13.23 5.34
N VAL A 121 3.12 14.13 5.37
CA VAL A 121 3.40 14.98 6.54
C VAL A 121 2.64 16.30 6.53
N ASP A 122 1.92 16.62 5.47
CA ASP A 122 1.19 17.88 5.34
C ASP A 122 -0.05 17.87 6.23
N THR A 123 -0.04 18.70 7.27
CA THR A 123 -1.14 18.80 8.23
C THR A 123 -2.39 19.48 7.68
N ARG A 124 -2.33 20.11 6.51
CA ARG A 124 -3.50 20.69 5.82
C ARG A 124 -4.39 19.61 5.22
N ILE A 125 -3.85 18.42 4.99
CA ILE A 125 -4.59 17.27 4.45
C ILE A 125 -5.25 16.56 5.62
N ASP A 126 -6.54 16.86 5.83
CA ASP A 126 -7.34 16.32 6.92
C ASP A 126 -8.49 15.46 6.37
N ALA A 127 -8.41 14.14 6.62
CA ALA A 127 -9.39 13.15 6.19
C ALA A 127 -9.42 11.96 7.16
N ASP A 128 -10.42 11.09 7.04
CA ASP A 128 -10.51 9.87 7.85
C ASP A 128 -9.63 8.75 7.29
N CYS A 129 -9.44 8.75 5.96
CA CYS A 129 -8.61 7.80 5.25
C CYS A 129 -7.80 8.47 4.15
N TYR A 130 -6.68 7.85 3.77
CA TYR A 130 -5.73 8.37 2.79
C TYR A 130 -5.34 7.29 1.80
N ALA A 131 -5.47 7.57 0.51
CA ALA A 131 -5.11 6.65 -0.57
C ALA A 131 -3.97 7.23 -1.40
N PHE A 132 -2.90 6.44 -1.64
CA PHE A 132 -1.85 6.86 -2.57
C PHE A 132 -2.29 6.57 -4.01
N CYS A 133 -1.93 7.49 -4.90
CA CYS A 133 -2.33 7.44 -6.30
C CYS A 133 -1.17 7.84 -7.21
N ASP A 134 -0.82 6.95 -8.14
CA ASP A 134 0.04 7.26 -9.26
C ASP A 134 -0.79 7.93 -10.39
N GLN A 135 -0.16 8.62 -11.31
CA GLN A 135 -0.83 9.46 -12.33
C GLN A 135 -1.33 8.71 -13.56
N ASP A 136 -1.02 7.41 -13.70
CA ASP A 136 -1.03 6.67 -14.96
C ASP A 136 -1.79 5.33 -14.91
N ASP A 137 -2.46 5.05 -13.78
CA ASP A 137 -3.23 3.83 -13.57
C ASP A 137 -4.73 4.01 -13.87
N ILE A 138 -5.51 2.96 -13.65
CA ILE A 138 -6.97 2.99 -13.63
C ILE A 138 -7.47 2.24 -12.41
N TRP A 139 -8.31 2.88 -11.59
CA TRP A 139 -8.91 2.27 -10.41
C TRP A 139 -10.24 1.60 -10.75
N GLU A 140 -10.48 0.40 -10.19
CA GLU A 140 -11.80 -0.22 -10.26
C GLU A 140 -12.80 0.60 -9.43
N PRO A 141 -14.07 0.76 -9.89
CA PRO A 141 -15.02 1.67 -9.27
C PRO A 141 -15.32 1.41 -7.79
N ASP A 142 -15.25 0.16 -7.34
CA ASP A 142 -15.52 -0.27 -5.96
C ASP A 142 -14.28 -0.32 -5.06
N ARG A 143 -13.14 0.19 -5.52
CA ARG A 143 -11.87 0.07 -4.81
C ARG A 143 -11.90 0.76 -3.44
N LEU A 144 -12.32 2.01 -3.39
CA LEU A 144 -12.38 2.78 -2.14
C LEU A 144 -13.42 2.19 -1.19
N GLU A 145 -14.62 1.89 -1.67
CA GLU A 145 -15.69 1.29 -0.88
C GLU A 145 -15.27 -0.07 -0.30
N THR A 146 -14.59 -0.91 -1.08
CA THR A 146 -14.06 -2.19 -0.63
C THR A 146 -13.11 -2.02 0.56
N ALA A 147 -12.20 -1.06 0.49
CA ALA A 147 -11.23 -0.79 1.54
C ALA A 147 -11.91 -0.26 2.81
N ILE A 148 -12.81 0.71 2.67
CA ILE A 148 -13.58 1.29 3.79
C ILE A 148 -14.45 0.24 4.47
N CYS A 149 -15.17 -0.60 3.72
CA CYS A 149 -15.97 -1.69 4.28
C CYS A 149 -15.15 -2.63 5.18
N TRP A 150 -13.90 -2.91 4.80
CA TRP A 150 -13.03 -3.71 5.65
C TRP A 150 -12.56 -2.94 6.89
N MET A 151 -12.17 -1.67 6.76
CA MET A 151 -11.66 -0.87 7.87
C MET A 151 -12.70 -0.65 8.97
N GLN A 152 -13.97 -0.55 8.62
CA GLN A 152 -15.08 -0.36 9.56
C GLN A 152 -15.30 -1.53 10.53
N ALA A 153 -14.66 -2.68 10.32
CA ALA A 153 -14.69 -3.79 11.25
C ALA A 153 -13.76 -3.62 12.47
N PHE A 154 -12.96 -2.54 12.49
CA PHE A 154 -11.94 -2.29 13.50
C PHE A 154 -12.16 -0.94 14.18
N ASP A 155 -11.55 -0.78 15.36
CA ASP A 155 -11.46 0.50 16.06
C ASP A 155 -10.64 1.49 15.24
N ALA A 156 -11.10 2.75 15.14
CA ALA A 156 -10.47 3.82 14.35
C ALA A 156 -9.06 4.17 14.85
N GLU A 157 -8.76 3.93 16.12
CA GLU A 157 -7.45 4.19 16.73
C GLU A 157 -6.40 3.13 16.38
N ILE A 158 -6.81 1.98 15.84
CA ILE A 158 -5.87 0.96 15.37
C ILE A 158 -5.32 1.39 14.00
N PRO A 159 -3.99 1.47 13.82
CA PRO A 159 -3.40 1.74 12.51
C PRO A 159 -3.76 0.64 11.50
N LEU A 160 -4.49 1.01 10.45
CA LEU A 160 -4.99 0.08 9.43
C LEU A 160 -4.40 0.41 8.06
N MET A 161 -4.03 -0.63 7.32
CA MET A 161 -3.63 -0.54 5.91
C MET A 161 -4.37 -1.57 5.08
N PHE A 162 -5.09 -1.11 4.08
CA PHE A 162 -5.63 -1.95 3.02
C PHE A 162 -4.72 -1.83 1.79
N CYS A 163 -4.45 -2.95 1.13
CA CYS A 163 -3.82 -2.97 -0.19
C CYS A 163 -4.37 -4.12 -1.02
N SER A 164 -4.19 -4.07 -2.33
CA SER A 164 -4.73 -5.08 -3.22
C SER A 164 -3.71 -5.58 -4.23
N ARG A 165 -4.07 -6.67 -4.90
CA ARG A 165 -3.45 -7.11 -6.13
C ARG A 165 -3.69 -6.08 -7.24
N THR A 166 -2.84 -6.08 -8.28
CA THR A 166 -3.03 -5.28 -9.50
C THR A 166 -3.26 -6.16 -10.71
N ALA A 167 -4.12 -5.71 -11.62
CA ALA A 167 -4.11 -6.18 -13.00
C ALA A 167 -3.06 -5.37 -13.76
N THR A 168 -2.22 -6.02 -14.54
CA THR A 168 -1.23 -5.36 -15.40
C THR A 168 -1.88 -5.06 -16.74
N MET A 169 -1.82 -3.81 -17.20
CA MET A 169 -2.31 -3.43 -18.52
C MET A 169 -1.19 -2.86 -19.39
N SER A 170 -1.34 -3.00 -20.70
CA SER A 170 -0.47 -2.38 -21.68
C SER A 170 -0.66 -0.86 -21.69
N GLU A 171 0.23 -0.15 -22.36
CA GLU A 171 0.11 1.30 -22.61
C GLU A 171 -1.23 1.65 -23.27
N THR A 172 -1.75 0.79 -24.14
CA THR A 172 -3.04 0.96 -24.84
C THR A 172 -4.27 0.50 -24.01
N GLY A 173 -4.11 0.19 -22.71
CA GLY A 173 -5.23 -0.18 -21.83
C GLY A 173 -5.64 -1.65 -21.82
N SER A 174 -5.02 -2.53 -22.63
CA SER A 174 -5.36 -3.95 -22.65
C SER A 174 -4.78 -4.68 -21.44
N VAL A 175 -5.58 -5.46 -20.70
CA VAL A 175 -5.09 -6.28 -19.57
C VAL A 175 -4.24 -7.43 -20.09
N ILE A 176 -2.97 -7.49 -19.65
CA ILE A 176 -1.96 -8.47 -20.07
C ILE A 176 -1.58 -9.48 -18.98
N GLY A 177 -2.02 -9.28 -17.74
CA GLY A 177 -1.75 -10.17 -16.63
C GLY A 177 -2.16 -9.59 -15.28
N CYS A 178 -1.64 -10.20 -14.21
CA CYS A 178 -1.82 -9.71 -12.83
C CYS A 178 -0.50 -9.81 -12.07
N SER A 179 -0.34 -8.96 -11.04
CA SER A 179 0.76 -9.09 -10.09
C SER A 179 0.72 -10.48 -9.40
N PRO A 180 1.81 -10.96 -8.82
CA PRO A 180 1.80 -12.23 -8.08
C PRO A 180 0.73 -12.25 -7.00
N LEU A 181 0.04 -13.39 -6.84
CA LEU A 181 -0.87 -13.60 -5.73
C LEU A 181 -0.03 -13.92 -4.48
N PHE A 182 -0.20 -13.11 -3.45
CA PHE A 182 0.43 -13.34 -2.16
C PHE A 182 -0.53 -14.05 -1.21
N SER A 183 -0.06 -15.09 -0.55
CA SER A 183 -0.87 -15.94 0.32
C SER A 183 -0.38 -15.98 1.77
N GLN A 184 0.85 -15.51 2.01
CA GLN A 184 1.37 -15.43 3.37
C GLN A 184 0.78 -14.18 4.07
N PRO A 185 0.44 -14.26 5.36
CA PRO A 185 -0.09 -13.13 6.10
C PRO A 185 0.87 -11.91 6.05
N PRO A 186 0.35 -10.69 5.86
CA PRO A 186 1.15 -9.49 6.06
C PRO A 186 1.71 -9.42 7.48
N SER A 187 2.96 -9.01 7.65
CA SER A 187 3.57 -8.87 8.97
C SER A 187 4.86 -8.04 8.92
N PHE A 188 5.33 -7.58 10.08
CA PHE A 188 6.61 -6.87 10.17
C PHE A 188 7.80 -7.73 9.69
N ARG A 189 7.75 -9.06 9.92
CA ARG A 189 8.79 -9.98 9.43
C ARG A 189 8.85 -10.05 7.90
N ASN A 190 7.72 -9.93 7.23
CA ASN A 190 7.68 -9.80 5.78
C ASN A 190 8.10 -8.39 5.34
N ALA A 191 7.62 -7.35 6.01
CA ALA A 191 7.91 -5.96 5.68
C ALA A 191 9.41 -5.62 5.71
N LEU A 192 10.19 -6.23 6.63
CA LEU A 192 11.65 -6.05 6.70
C LEU A 192 12.40 -6.44 5.41
N VAL A 193 11.82 -7.28 4.57
CA VAL A 193 12.49 -7.86 3.38
C VAL A 193 11.71 -7.74 2.08
N GLN A 194 10.49 -7.15 2.13
CA GLN A 194 9.63 -7.03 0.96
C GLN A 194 8.51 -6.03 1.18
N SER A 195 8.24 -5.10 0.23
CA SER A 195 6.94 -4.43 0.14
C SER A 195 5.87 -5.42 -0.30
N ILE A 196 4.66 -5.33 0.29
CA ILE A 196 3.57 -6.27 0.00
C ILE A 196 2.77 -5.87 -1.25
N ALA A 197 2.76 -4.59 -1.57
CA ALA A 197 1.96 -4.05 -2.67
C ALA A 197 2.59 -2.76 -3.23
N GLY A 198 2.16 -2.33 -4.39
CA GLY A 198 2.48 -0.99 -4.92
C GLY A 198 1.68 0.08 -4.20
N GLY A 199 2.23 1.29 -4.11
CA GLY A 199 1.61 2.44 -3.44
C GLY A 199 0.22 2.75 -3.97
N ASN A 200 0.04 2.67 -5.27
CA ASN A 200 -1.23 2.88 -5.97
C ASN A 200 -2.39 1.99 -5.51
N THR A 201 -2.13 0.93 -4.73
CA THR A 201 -3.17 0.06 -4.16
C THR A 201 -3.46 0.35 -2.69
N ILE A 202 -2.64 1.16 -2.03
CA ILE A 202 -2.68 1.37 -0.59
C ILE A 202 -3.74 2.41 -0.23
N LEU A 203 -4.52 2.08 0.81
CA LEU A 203 -5.37 2.99 1.57
C LEU A 203 -5.10 2.76 3.05
N ILE A 204 -4.93 3.84 3.82
CA ILE A 204 -4.67 3.82 5.26
C ILE A 204 -5.69 4.69 6.00
N ASN A 205 -6.01 4.34 7.25
CA ASN A 205 -6.83 5.19 8.10
C ASN A 205 -6.02 6.34 8.73
N ARG A 206 -6.70 7.27 9.43
CA ARG A 206 -6.09 8.42 10.11
C ARG A 206 -5.00 7.98 11.10
N ALA A 207 -5.27 7.00 11.95
CA ALA A 207 -4.29 6.52 12.94
C ALA A 207 -3.00 6.01 12.26
N ALA A 208 -3.12 5.30 11.16
CA ALA A 208 -1.97 4.85 10.37
C ALA A 208 -1.25 6.03 9.70
N ARG A 209 -1.98 7.01 9.14
CA ARG A 209 -1.38 8.20 8.51
C ARG A 209 -0.58 9.01 9.52
N ASP A 210 -1.13 9.27 10.71
CA ASP A 210 -0.46 10.08 11.74
C ASP A 210 0.81 9.38 12.24
N LEU A 211 0.76 8.06 12.40
CA LEU A 211 1.91 7.23 12.72
C LEU A 211 3.00 7.31 11.64
N VAL A 212 2.61 7.15 10.35
CA VAL A 212 3.54 7.22 9.21
C VAL A 212 4.09 8.64 9.06
N ALA A 213 3.27 9.68 9.24
CA ALA A 213 3.70 11.07 9.20
C ALA A 213 4.73 11.37 10.28
N LYS A 214 4.48 10.95 11.54
CA LYS A 214 5.45 11.07 12.65
C LYS A 214 6.77 10.40 12.30
N ALA A 215 6.73 9.15 11.82
CA ALA A 215 7.93 8.41 11.46
C ALA A 215 8.67 9.00 10.25
N SER A 216 7.96 9.68 9.35
CA SER A 216 8.52 10.31 8.14
C SER A 216 9.06 11.71 8.37
N ALA A 217 8.74 12.37 9.49
CA ALA A 217 9.19 13.74 9.77
C ALA A 217 10.71 13.85 9.77
N SER A 218 11.41 12.87 10.34
CA SER A 218 12.86 12.81 10.48
C SER A 218 13.54 11.75 9.59
N THR A 219 12.80 11.09 8.69
CA THR A 219 13.31 9.96 7.91
C THR A 219 13.01 10.13 6.43
N GLU A 220 14.04 10.02 5.60
CA GLU A 220 13.87 9.80 4.17
C GLU A 220 13.75 8.29 3.91
N PHE A 221 12.85 7.89 3.01
CA PHE A 221 12.59 6.49 2.71
C PHE A 221 12.77 6.19 1.21
N VAL A 222 13.00 4.94 0.91
CA VAL A 222 13.21 4.45 -0.45
C VAL A 222 11.94 4.61 -1.29
N SER A 223 10.80 4.20 -0.72
CA SER A 223 9.48 4.32 -1.33
C SER A 223 8.40 4.41 -0.26
N HIS A 224 7.35 5.16 -0.55
CA HIS A 224 6.25 5.42 0.37
C HIS A 224 5.47 4.16 0.73
N ASP A 225 5.28 3.25 -0.23
CA ASP A 225 4.57 1.98 -0.07
C ASP A 225 5.28 1.05 0.93
N TRP A 226 6.58 0.85 0.74
CA TRP A 226 7.36 -0.02 1.60
C TRP A 226 7.52 0.58 3.00
N TRP A 227 7.77 1.88 3.10
CA TRP A 227 7.88 2.57 4.37
C TRP A 227 6.57 2.53 5.17
N THR A 228 5.44 2.80 4.52
CA THR A 228 4.11 2.71 5.14
C THR A 228 3.84 1.32 5.70
N TYR A 229 4.14 0.28 4.93
CA TYR A 229 3.99 -1.11 5.36
C TYR A 229 4.90 -1.46 6.56
N LEU A 230 6.15 -1.00 6.53
CA LEU A 230 7.11 -1.17 7.63
C LEU A 230 6.62 -0.53 8.92
N VAL A 231 6.26 0.75 8.87
CA VAL A 231 5.86 1.54 10.04
C VAL A 231 4.60 0.97 10.67
N ILE A 232 3.57 0.72 9.88
CA ILE A 232 2.28 0.20 10.38
C ILE A 232 2.47 -1.17 11.03
N THR A 233 3.20 -2.08 10.39
CA THR A 233 3.43 -3.42 10.96
C THR A 233 4.38 -3.40 12.14
N ALA A 234 5.34 -2.48 12.19
CA ALA A 234 6.24 -2.29 13.34
C ALA A 234 5.48 -1.86 14.60
N ALA A 235 4.47 -1.02 14.44
CA ALA A 235 3.62 -0.54 15.54
C ALA A 235 2.49 -1.52 15.93
N GLY A 236 2.42 -2.69 15.30
CA GLY A 236 1.35 -3.67 15.57
C GLY A 236 0.03 -3.38 14.85
N GLY A 237 0.03 -2.48 13.87
CA GLY A 237 -1.15 -2.20 13.05
C GLY A 237 -1.54 -3.40 12.17
N ILE A 238 -2.76 -3.35 11.66
CA ILE A 238 -3.36 -4.44 10.89
C ILE A 238 -3.30 -4.12 9.40
N VAL A 239 -2.81 -5.10 8.62
CA VAL A 239 -2.68 -4.97 7.17
C VAL A 239 -3.51 -6.04 6.48
N ARG A 240 -4.35 -5.63 5.52
CA ARG A 240 -5.08 -6.52 4.63
C ARG A 240 -4.53 -6.44 3.21
N TYR A 241 -4.18 -7.59 2.67
CA TYR A 241 -3.95 -7.77 1.24
C TYR A 241 -5.18 -8.43 0.61
N ASP A 242 -5.86 -7.71 -0.29
CA ASP A 242 -6.99 -8.25 -1.05
C ASP A 242 -6.48 -8.93 -2.33
N PRO A 243 -6.86 -10.20 -2.59
CA PRO A 243 -6.43 -10.93 -3.78
C PRO A 243 -7.07 -10.44 -5.09
N ARG A 244 -8.12 -9.60 -5.01
CA ARG A 244 -8.76 -9.01 -6.19
C ARG A 244 -7.88 -7.90 -6.76
N PRO A 245 -7.75 -7.80 -8.08
CA PRO A 245 -7.06 -6.69 -8.71
C PRO A 245 -7.99 -5.47 -8.76
N LEU A 246 -7.83 -4.55 -7.81
CA LEU A 246 -8.63 -3.32 -7.69
C LEU A 246 -7.98 -2.11 -8.36
N VAL A 247 -6.81 -2.28 -8.96
CA VAL A 247 -6.08 -1.28 -9.75
C VAL A 247 -5.55 -1.95 -11.01
N ARG A 248 -5.73 -1.30 -12.15
CA ARG A 248 -5.08 -1.64 -13.42
C ARG A 248 -3.81 -0.84 -13.54
N TYR A 249 -2.69 -1.51 -13.32
CA TYR A 249 -1.35 -0.92 -13.35
C TYR A 249 -0.83 -0.86 -14.78
N ARG A 250 -0.64 0.35 -15.30
CA ARG A 250 -0.19 0.59 -16.69
C ARG A 250 1.30 0.34 -16.84
N GLN A 251 1.66 -0.33 -17.94
CA GLN A 251 3.05 -0.56 -18.33
C GLN A 251 3.40 0.30 -19.53
N HIS A 252 4.31 1.23 -19.34
CA HIS A 252 4.89 2.07 -20.39
C HIS A 252 6.39 2.29 -20.14
N ALA A 253 7.09 2.88 -21.12
CA ALA A 253 8.55 3.01 -21.07
C ALA A 253 9.08 3.88 -19.91
N ALA A 254 8.27 4.81 -19.41
CA ALA A 254 8.63 5.72 -18.32
C ALA A 254 8.37 5.17 -16.91
N ASN A 255 7.84 3.95 -16.75
CA ASN A 255 7.62 3.38 -15.41
C ASN A 255 8.94 3.22 -14.65
N LEU A 256 9.03 3.81 -13.45
CA LEU A 256 10.18 3.67 -12.55
C LEU A 256 10.34 2.22 -12.05
N VAL A 257 9.22 1.52 -11.87
CA VAL A 257 9.18 0.10 -11.46
C VAL A 257 8.31 -0.66 -12.45
N GLY A 258 8.93 -1.41 -13.36
CA GLY A 258 8.21 -2.23 -14.36
C GLY A 258 7.49 -3.43 -13.72
N ALA A 259 6.39 -3.90 -14.35
CA ALA A 259 5.67 -5.08 -13.90
C ALA A 259 6.52 -6.35 -13.98
N ASN A 260 6.25 -7.25 -13.03
CA ASN A 260 7.01 -8.48 -12.79
C ASN A 260 6.66 -9.64 -13.75
N VAL A 261 6.12 -9.36 -14.94
CA VAL A 261 5.49 -10.38 -15.79
C VAL A 261 6.49 -11.10 -16.69
N SER A 262 7.64 -10.49 -17.02
CA SER A 262 8.60 -11.10 -17.95
C SER A 262 9.84 -11.70 -17.27
N TRP A 263 10.44 -12.71 -17.91
CA TRP A 263 11.72 -13.30 -17.47
C TRP A 263 12.87 -12.27 -17.52
N ARG A 264 12.81 -11.28 -18.44
CA ARG A 264 13.76 -10.17 -18.53
C ARG A 264 13.69 -9.27 -17.29
N ALA A 265 12.49 -8.99 -16.77
CA ALA A 265 12.33 -8.26 -15.53
C ALA A 265 12.88 -9.03 -14.31
N ARG A 266 12.83 -10.36 -14.33
CA ARG A 266 13.47 -11.21 -13.31
C ARG A 266 15.00 -11.15 -13.37
N ILE A 267 15.58 -11.15 -14.56
CA ILE A 267 17.04 -11.00 -14.77
C ILE A 267 17.50 -9.61 -14.37
N SER A 268 16.78 -8.56 -14.75
CA SER A 268 17.08 -7.17 -14.35
C SER A 268 17.12 -7.01 -12.82
N ARG A 269 16.24 -7.70 -12.08
CA ARG A 269 16.26 -7.70 -10.61
C ARG A 269 17.46 -8.44 -10.03
N LEU A 270 17.84 -9.55 -10.63
CA LEU A 270 19.09 -10.22 -10.25
C LEU A 270 20.25 -9.26 -10.44
N GLY A 271 20.29 -8.52 -11.55
CA GLY A 271 21.30 -7.48 -11.78
C GLY A 271 21.32 -6.41 -10.68
N ARG A 272 20.16 -5.89 -10.26
CA ARG A 272 20.05 -4.91 -9.15
C ARG A 272 20.47 -5.51 -7.81
N LEU A 273 20.13 -6.78 -7.55
CA LEU A 273 20.61 -7.49 -6.39
C LEU A 273 22.15 -7.55 -6.33
N PHE A 274 22.77 -7.89 -7.46
CA PHE A 274 24.25 -7.94 -7.58
C PHE A 274 24.90 -6.55 -7.46
N LYS A 275 24.22 -5.48 -7.87
CA LYS A 275 24.69 -4.09 -7.68
C LYS A 275 24.56 -3.58 -6.24
N GLY A 276 23.96 -4.36 -5.33
CA GLY A 276 23.82 -3.97 -3.93
C GLY A 276 22.69 -2.96 -3.63
N GLU A 277 21.84 -2.66 -4.60
CA GLU A 277 20.73 -1.72 -4.42
C GLU A 277 19.80 -2.15 -3.28
N PHE A 278 19.50 -3.44 -3.17
CA PHE A 278 18.67 -3.99 -2.08
C PHE A 278 19.33 -3.85 -0.70
N ALA A 279 20.66 -3.95 -0.62
CA ALA A 279 21.39 -3.73 0.61
C ALA A 279 21.24 -2.26 1.07
N ASN A 280 21.41 -1.30 0.15
CA ASN A 280 21.25 0.13 0.42
C ASN A 280 19.82 0.46 0.85
N TRP A 281 18.80 -0.07 0.16
CA TRP A 281 17.40 0.11 0.55
C TRP A 281 17.10 -0.47 1.94
N THR A 282 17.65 -1.65 2.21
CA THR A 282 17.52 -2.26 3.54
C THR A 282 18.20 -1.41 4.60
N ASP A 283 19.40 -0.89 4.35
CA ASP A 283 20.11 -0.02 5.28
C ASP A 283 19.33 1.26 5.57
N GLN A 284 18.77 1.89 4.55
CA GLN A 284 17.96 3.10 4.71
C GLN A 284 16.70 2.82 5.54
N ASN A 285 15.98 1.74 5.27
CA ASN A 285 14.80 1.34 6.02
C ASN A 285 15.13 0.99 7.49
N LEU A 286 16.24 0.25 7.72
CA LEU A 286 16.70 -0.07 9.07
C LEU A 286 17.13 1.17 9.84
N GLY A 287 17.81 2.12 9.18
CA GLY A 287 18.17 3.41 9.75
C GLY A 287 16.94 4.22 10.18
N GLY A 288 15.93 4.29 9.32
CA GLY A 288 14.66 4.93 9.63
C GLY A 288 13.93 4.29 10.82
N LEU A 289 13.88 2.96 10.89
CA LEU A 289 13.29 2.23 12.03
C LEU A 289 14.09 2.41 13.33
N ALA A 290 15.41 2.55 13.24
CA ALA A 290 16.26 2.79 14.40
C ALA A 290 16.01 4.17 15.03
N VAL A 291 15.79 5.21 14.20
CA VAL A 291 15.43 6.56 14.66
C VAL A 291 14.04 6.58 15.29
N ASN A 292 13.10 5.79 14.77
CA ASN A 292 11.72 5.71 15.20
C ASN A 292 11.43 4.50 16.10
N ARG A 293 12.39 4.14 16.97
CA ARG A 293 12.29 2.92 17.79
C ARG A 293 11.15 2.96 18.81
N ASP A 294 10.69 4.13 19.19
CA ASP A 294 9.59 4.37 20.11
C ASP A 294 8.24 3.88 19.60
N ILE A 295 8.06 3.79 18.29
CA ILE A 295 6.81 3.28 17.70
C ILE A 295 6.75 1.75 17.63
N LEU A 296 7.88 1.04 17.84
CA LEU A 296 7.93 -0.40 17.66
C LEU A 296 7.31 -1.14 18.84
N THR A 297 6.50 -2.16 18.54
CA THR A 297 6.13 -3.16 19.56
C THR A 297 7.36 -3.90 20.05
N ARG A 298 7.27 -4.53 21.23
CA ARG A 298 8.38 -5.35 21.78
C ARG A 298 8.82 -6.44 20.82
N ASP A 299 7.87 -7.12 20.17
CA ASP A 299 8.14 -8.19 19.20
C ASP A 299 8.80 -7.64 17.93
N ALA A 300 8.34 -6.49 17.42
CA ALA A 300 8.95 -5.83 16.27
C ALA A 300 10.38 -5.38 16.59
N ALA A 301 10.61 -4.79 17.76
CA ALA A 301 11.95 -4.38 18.20
C ALA A 301 12.92 -5.57 18.32
N ALA A 302 12.47 -6.68 18.93
CA ALA A 302 13.27 -7.90 19.02
C ALA A 302 13.57 -8.51 17.64
N CYS A 303 12.59 -8.51 16.74
CA CYS A 303 12.76 -8.96 15.37
C CYS A 303 13.77 -8.08 14.59
N LEU A 304 13.64 -6.75 14.70
CA LEU A 304 14.54 -5.77 14.11
C LEU A 304 15.99 -6.00 14.59
N ASP A 305 16.19 -6.16 15.90
CA ASP A 305 17.51 -6.42 16.47
C ASP A 305 18.14 -7.72 15.97
N LEU A 306 17.35 -8.80 15.88
CA LEU A 306 17.82 -10.07 15.33
C LEU A 306 18.18 -9.95 13.86
N PHE A 307 17.34 -9.28 13.07
CA PHE A 307 17.59 -9.08 11.64
C PHE A 307 18.82 -8.20 11.41
N THR A 308 18.96 -7.08 12.09
CA THR A 308 20.13 -6.20 12.02
C THR A 308 21.42 -6.94 12.41
N LYS A 309 21.42 -7.65 13.54
CA LYS A 309 22.56 -8.47 13.99
C LYS A 309 22.88 -9.62 13.02
N SER A 310 21.88 -10.14 12.30
CA SER A 310 22.07 -11.20 11.31
C SER A 310 22.90 -10.76 10.10
N ARG A 311 22.94 -9.47 9.81
CA ARG A 311 23.73 -8.91 8.68
C ARG A 311 25.21 -8.82 8.97
N GLN A 312 25.64 -9.08 10.22
CA GLN A 312 27.02 -8.93 10.69
C GLN A 312 27.63 -10.25 11.15
N GLY A 313 28.94 -10.41 10.98
CA GLY A 313 29.70 -11.57 11.45
C GLY A 313 29.86 -12.69 10.45
N GLY A 314 30.25 -13.88 10.93
CA GLY A 314 30.49 -15.06 10.11
C GLY A 314 29.21 -15.72 9.62
N LEU A 315 29.30 -16.50 8.52
CA LEU A 315 28.16 -17.06 7.78
C LEU A 315 27.19 -17.86 8.68
N PHE A 316 27.68 -18.78 9.50
CA PHE A 316 26.83 -19.63 10.35
C PHE A 316 26.02 -18.81 11.36
N ARG A 317 26.68 -17.81 12.01
CA ARG A 317 26.01 -16.89 12.93
C ARG A 317 24.93 -16.08 12.22
N ARG A 318 25.22 -15.55 11.03
CA ARG A 318 24.31 -14.77 10.20
C ARG A 318 23.07 -15.58 9.85
N LEU A 319 23.22 -16.78 9.30
CA LEU A 319 22.09 -17.66 8.94
C LEU A 319 21.27 -18.09 10.15
N ARG A 320 21.92 -18.39 11.29
CA ARG A 320 21.23 -18.71 12.55
C ARG A 320 20.35 -17.54 13.02
N LEU A 321 20.88 -16.31 13.00
CA LEU A 321 20.14 -15.11 13.44
C LEU A 321 19.03 -14.75 12.45
N LEU A 322 19.28 -14.86 11.14
CA LEU A 322 18.26 -14.68 10.10
C LEU A 322 17.08 -15.64 10.32
N ARG A 323 17.37 -16.92 10.55
CA ARG A 323 16.32 -17.90 10.85
C ARG A 323 15.57 -17.54 12.15
N LYS A 324 16.26 -17.09 13.19
CA LYS A 324 15.63 -16.68 14.46
C LYS A 324 14.77 -15.43 14.32
N SER A 325 15.11 -14.50 13.41
CA SER A 325 14.28 -13.31 13.17
C SER A 325 12.94 -13.67 12.54
N GLY A 326 12.84 -14.84 11.89
CA GLY A 326 11.63 -15.32 11.27
C GLY A 326 11.20 -14.53 10.04
N VAL A 327 12.08 -13.72 9.42
CA VAL A 327 11.77 -12.98 8.20
C VAL A 327 11.49 -13.92 7.03
N TYR A 328 10.54 -13.55 6.19
CA TYR A 328 10.13 -14.34 5.02
C TYR A 328 9.68 -13.43 3.88
N ARG A 329 9.72 -13.97 2.67
CA ARG A 329 9.10 -13.34 1.51
C ARG A 329 7.82 -14.09 1.14
N GLN A 330 6.93 -13.43 0.43
CA GLN A 330 5.60 -13.95 0.07
C GLN A 330 5.62 -15.24 -0.76
N THR A 331 6.75 -15.59 -1.38
CA THR A 331 6.92 -16.84 -2.14
C THR A 331 8.10 -17.64 -1.61
N LEU A 332 8.03 -18.98 -1.72
CA LEU A 332 9.15 -19.86 -1.35
C LEU A 332 10.42 -19.53 -2.12
N ALA A 333 10.31 -19.34 -3.45
CA ALA A 333 11.45 -18.94 -4.28
C ALA A 333 12.03 -17.59 -3.84
N GLY A 334 11.17 -16.63 -3.45
CA GLY A 334 11.59 -15.35 -2.87
C GLY A 334 12.33 -15.51 -1.54
N THR A 335 11.86 -16.40 -0.68
CA THR A 335 12.52 -16.70 0.61
C THR A 335 13.88 -17.40 0.39
N LEU A 336 13.97 -18.37 -0.52
CA LEU A 336 15.24 -18.98 -0.90
C LEU A 336 16.21 -17.94 -1.47
N GLY A 337 15.74 -17.06 -2.36
CA GLY A 337 16.51 -15.94 -2.90
C GLY A 337 17.02 -14.98 -1.81
N LEU A 338 16.24 -14.74 -0.77
CA LEU A 338 16.66 -13.96 0.40
C LEU A 338 17.86 -14.63 1.11
N TYR A 339 17.78 -15.93 1.36
CA TYR A 339 18.88 -16.68 2.00
C TYR A 339 20.15 -16.67 1.13
N LEU A 340 20.03 -16.84 -0.18
CA LEU A 340 21.16 -16.73 -1.11
C LEU A 340 21.78 -15.33 -1.10
N ALA A 341 20.95 -14.29 -1.14
CA ALA A 341 21.40 -12.90 -1.05
C ALA A 341 22.14 -12.63 0.28
N PHE A 342 21.68 -13.23 1.37
CA PHE A 342 22.36 -13.21 2.68
C PHE A 342 23.73 -13.87 2.66
N ILE A 343 23.84 -15.06 2.00
CA ILE A 343 25.12 -15.75 1.85
C ILE A 343 26.12 -14.85 1.12
N TRP A 344 25.68 -14.19 0.07
CA TRP A 344 26.53 -13.31 -0.76
C TRP A 344 26.69 -11.87 -0.22
N ARG A 345 26.18 -11.58 0.97
CA ARG A 345 26.22 -10.23 1.57
C ARG A 345 25.61 -9.15 0.68
N ARG A 346 24.48 -9.44 0.02
CA ARG A 346 23.75 -8.52 -0.88
C ARG A 346 22.46 -7.94 -0.25
N ILE A 347 22.26 -8.23 1.06
CA ILE A 347 21.19 -7.66 1.90
C ILE A 347 21.78 -7.30 3.26
#